data_43d6d319ef2c21e2006f885aea1166e1
#
_entry.id   43d6d319ef2c21e2006f885aea1166e1
#
_cell.length_a   1.000
_cell.length_b   1.000
_cell.length_c   1.000
_cell.angle_alpha   90.00
_cell.angle_beta   90.00
_cell.angle_gamma   90.00
#
_symmetry.space_group_name_H-M   'P 1'
#
loop_
_entity.id
_entity.type
_entity.pdbx_description
1 polymer ?
#
loop_
_entity_poly.entity_id
_entity_poly.type
_entity_poly.pdbx_seq_one_letter_code
_entity_poly.pdbx_strand_id
1 'polypeptide(L)'
;AHYDLPAALSVPLYRRFGWHEARVLSCELQGPDAMEISAGFMAQMRRELPKAVCGIAVTSVTDYQARVTRDLVHGTEEAVTLPKSNVLVLQLGEKGTVILRPSGTEPKVKIYLTAVDADRAAAMKLLDDMAAEMSGYLPKNA
;
A
#
# COMPACT_ATOMS: atom_id res chain seq x y z
N ALA A 1 17.11 4.93 3.79
CA ALA A 1 16.55 4.87 2.49
C ALA A 1 17.04 5.97 1.60
N HIS A 2 18.06 5.66 0.89
CA HIS A 2 18.56 6.58 -0.11
C HIS A 2 18.12 6.12 -1.47
N TYR A 3 17.59 7.03 -2.21
CA TYR A 3 17.24 6.76 -3.59
C TYR A 3 18.38 7.19 -4.49
N ASP A 4 18.57 6.46 -5.56
CA ASP A 4 19.54 6.82 -6.58
C ASP A 4 18.97 7.91 -7.48
N LEU A 5 18.29 8.87 -6.87
CA LEU A 5 17.77 10.02 -7.57
C LEU A 5 18.85 11.09 -7.69
N PRO A 6 18.76 11.93 -8.74
CA PRO A 6 19.65 13.09 -8.80
C PRO A 6 19.54 13.90 -7.52
N ALA A 7 20.67 14.35 -7.01
CA ALA A 7 20.70 15.11 -5.76
C ALA A 7 19.77 16.32 -5.80
N ALA A 8 19.64 16.94 -6.97
CA ALA A 8 18.77 18.10 -7.14
C ALA A 8 17.29 17.79 -6.91
N LEU A 9 16.89 16.52 -7.11
CA LEU A 9 15.51 16.11 -6.87
C LEU A 9 15.34 15.48 -5.49
N SER A 10 16.27 14.64 -5.05
CA SER A 10 16.13 13.91 -3.81
C SER A 10 16.26 14.80 -2.58
N VAL A 11 17.22 15.71 -2.57
CA VAL A 11 17.48 16.56 -1.39
C VAL A 11 16.27 17.45 -1.04
N PRO A 12 15.70 18.20 -1.98
CA PRO A 12 14.51 19.00 -1.67
C PRO A 12 13.33 18.15 -1.23
N LEU A 13 13.16 16.96 -1.82
CA LEU A 13 12.07 16.07 -1.48
C LEU A 13 12.18 15.58 -0.03
N TYR A 14 13.37 15.15 0.39
CA TYR A 14 13.59 14.71 1.77
C TYR A 14 13.39 15.84 2.78
N ARG A 15 13.89 17.01 2.48
CA ARG A 15 13.70 18.17 3.36
C ARG A 15 12.24 18.56 3.49
N ARG A 16 11.48 18.33 2.43
CA ARG A 16 10.09 18.74 2.37
C ARG A 16 9.16 17.73 3.03
N PHE A 17 9.41 16.42 2.82
CA PHE A 17 8.51 15.37 3.26
C PHE A 17 9.09 14.46 4.35
N GLY A 18 10.35 14.71 4.74
CA GLY A 18 10.99 13.97 5.80
C GLY A 18 11.63 12.67 5.35
N TRP A 19 11.71 11.72 6.26
CA TRP A 19 12.40 10.45 6.08
C TRP A 19 11.44 9.37 5.58
N HIS A 20 11.88 8.59 4.61
CA HIS A 20 11.09 7.49 4.04
C HIS A 20 11.67 6.15 4.48
N GLU A 21 10.79 5.27 4.96
CA GLU A 21 11.13 3.88 5.25
C GLU A 21 10.12 2.96 4.58
N ALA A 22 10.57 1.78 4.17
CA ALA A 22 9.72 0.83 3.44
C ALA A 22 9.85 -0.57 4.03
N ARG A 23 8.78 -1.34 3.90
CA ARG A 23 8.72 -2.74 4.36
C ARG A 23 7.75 -3.51 3.50
N VAL A 24 8.00 -4.81 3.34
CA VAL A 24 7.11 -5.72 2.63
C VAL A 24 6.57 -6.75 3.61
N LEU A 25 5.25 -6.90 3.65
CA LEU A 25 4.59 -8.01 4.32
C LEU A 25 4.27 -9.06 3.28
N SER A 26 4.57 -10.32 3.57
CA SER A 26 4.30 -11.40 2.64
C SER A 26 3.52 -12.49 3.37
N CYS A 27 2.42 -12.93 2.77
CA CYS A 27 1.59 -13.99 3.30
C CYS A 27 1.52 -15.12 2.27
N GLU A 28 2.06 -16.28 2.60
CA GLU A 28 1.94 -17.47 1.78
C GLU A 28 0.71 -18.24 2.23
N LEU A 29 -0.14 -18.57 1.28
CA LEU A 29 -1.35 -19.33 1.53
C LEU A 29 -1.12 -20.81 1.19
N GLN A 30 -1.75 -21.69 1.94
CA GLN A 30 -1.56 -23.13 1.77
C GLN A 30 -2.92 -23.81 1.55
N GLY A 31 -2.85 -24.99 0.98
CA GLY A 31 -4.03 -25.80 0.74
C GLY A 31 -4.59 -25.64 -0.67
N PRO A 32 -5.60 -26.47 -1.02
CA PRO A 32 -6.14 -26.48 -2.39
C PRO A 32 -6.87 -25.20 -2.78
N ASP A 33 -7.33 -24.41 -1.81
CA ASP A 33 -8.07 -23.18 -2.07
C ASP A 33 -7.21 -21.93 -1.99
N ALA A 34 -5.89 -22.07 -1.93
CA ALA A 34 -4.98 -20.94 -1.68
C ALA A 34 -5.12 -19.84 -2.72
N MET A 35 -5.23 -20.16 -4.00
CA MET A 35 -5.40 -19.16 -5.05
C MET A 35 -6.74 -18.44 -4.95
N GLU A 36 -7.78 -19.15 -4.57
CA GLU A 36 -9.10 -18.55 -4.37
C GLU A 36 -9.11 -17.63 -3.17
N ILE A 37 -8.41 -17.99 -2.10
CA ILE A 37 -8.28 -17.14 -0.91
C ILE A 37 -7.56 -15.85 -1.26
N SER A 38 -6.50 -15.93 -2.06
CA SER A 38 -5.76 -14.76 -2.52
C SER A 38 -6.67 -13.83 -3.34
N ALA A 39 -7.41 -14.38 -4.29
CA ALA A 39 -8.35 -13.60 -5.09
C ALA A 39 -9.46 -13.00 -4.23
N GLY A 40 -9.97 -13.75 -3.27
CA GLY A 40 -11.01 -13.31 -2.36
C GLY A 40 -10.54 -12.16 -1.47
N PHE A 41 -9.29 -12.21 -1.02
CA PHE A 41 -8.71 -11.13 -0.24
C PHE A 41 -8.74 -9.80 -1.02
N MET A 42 -8.31 -9.81 -2.27
CA MET A 42 -8.32 -8.60 -3.09
C MET A 42 -9.74 -8.09 -3.35
N ALA A 43 -10.67 -9.01 -3.62
CA ALA A 43 -12.07 -8.64 -3.81
C ALA A 43 -12.66 -8.00 -2.55
N GLN A 44 -12.37 -8.56 -1.39
CA GLN A 44 -12.83 -8.03 -0.13
C GLN A 44 -12.23 -6.64 0.15
N MET A 45 -10.93 -6.49 -0.09
CA MET A 45 -10.29 -5.19 0.10
C MET A 45 -10.89 -4.11 -0.80
N ARG A 46 -11.31 -4.46 -2.01
CA ARG A 46 -11.97 -3.53 -2.90
C ARG A 46 -13.36 -3.12 -2.41
N ARG A 47 -14.08 -4.06 -1.80
CA ARG A 47 -15.40 -3.78 -1.24
C ARG A 47 -15.33 -3.01 0.07
N GLU A 48 -14.35 -3.31 0.90
CA GLU A 48 -14.22 -2.79 2.25
C GLU A 48 -12.86 -2.13 2.45
N LEU A 49 -12.57 -1.11 1.64
CA LEU A 49 -11.32 -0.38 1.74
C LEU A 49 -11.20 0.31 3.10
N PRO A 50 -10.04 0.24 3.75
CA PRO A 50 -9.81 1.00 4.96
C PRO A 50 -9.92 2.49 4.67
N LYS A 51 -10.62 3.21 5.53
CA LYS A 51 -10.73 4.66 5.42
C LYS A 51 -9.56 5.37 6.04
N ALA A 52 -8.85 4.67 6.92
CA ALA A 52 -7.67 5.19 7.60
C ALA A 52 -6.75 4.03 7.97
N VAL A 53 -5.46 4.30 8.05
CA VAL A 53 -4.45 3.36 8.52
C VAL A 53 -3.65 4.08 9.60
N CYS A 54 -3.55 3.48 10.79
CA CYS A 54 -2.88 4.09 11.95
C CYS A 54 -3.41 5.50 12.25
N GLY A 55 -4.72 5.70 12.08
CA GLY A 55 -5.34 6.99 12.31
C GLY A 55 -5.10 8.01 11.19
N ILE A 56 -4.37 7.65 10.15
CA ILE A 56 -4.09 8.53 9.03
C ILE A 56 -5.09 8.27 7.92
N ALA A 57 -5.82 9.29 7.51
CA ALA A 57 -6.86 9.14 6.49
C ALA A 57 -6.27 8.73 5.14
N VAL A 58 -6.94 7.78 4.48
CA VAL A 58 -6.62 7.43 3.10
C VAL A 58 -7.14 8.55 2.21
N THR A 59 -6.25 9.21 1.50
CA THR A 59 -6.59 10.36 0.67
C THR A 59 -6.93 9.99 -0.76
N SER A 60 -6.36 8.90 -1.26
CA SER A 60 -6.70 8.41 -2.60
C SER A 60 -6.48 6.91 -2.69
N VAL A 61 -7.20 6.29 -3.62
CA VAL A 61 -7.10 4.86 -3.91
C VAL A 61 -6.94 4.71 -5.42
N THR A 62 -5.88 4.02 -5.83
CA THR A 62 -5.69 3.67 -7.24
C THR A 62 -5.94 2.18 -7.39
N ASP A 63 -6.90 1.83 -8.22
CA ASP A 63 -7.23 0.45 -8.56
C ASP A 63 -6.78 0.19 -9.99
N TYR A 64 -5.68 -0.54 -10.14
CA TYR A 64 -5.13 -0.81 -11.47
C TYR A 64 -5.95 -1.83 -12.25
N GLN A 65 -6.78 -2.62 -11.58
CA GLN A 65 -7.69 -3.55 -12.27
C GLN A 65 -8.85 -2.79 -12.90
N ALA A 66 -9.42 -1.84 -12.19
CA ALA A 66 -10.46 -0.97 -12.71
C ALA A 66 -9.88 0.19 -13.54
N ARG A 67 -8.57 0.43 -13.42
CA ARG A 67 -7.84 1.50 -14.10
C ARG A 67 -8.39 2.87 -13.75
N VAL A 68 -8.58 3.09 -12.45
CA VAL A 68 -9.10 4.37 -11.96
C VAL A 68 -8.40 4.75 -10.65
N THR A 69 -8.14 6.05 -10.49
CA THR A 69 -7.70 6.64 -9.23
C THR A 69 -8.84 7.46 -8.67
N ARG A 70 -9.22 7.17 -7.45
CA ARG A 70 -10.27 7.92 -6.74
C ARG A 70 -9.65 8.83 -5.72
N ASP A 71 -9.92 10.12 -5.85
CA ASP A 71 -9.50 11.12 -4.87
C ASP A 71 -10.61 11.22 -3.82
N LEU A 72 -10.34 10.71 -2.62
CA LEU A 72 -11.34 10.67 -1.55
C LEU A 72 -11.50 12.02 -0.86
N VAL A 73 -10.53 12.92 -1.03
CA VAL A 73 -10.59 14.25 -0.45
C VAL A 73 -11.51 15.15 -1.28
N HIS A 74 -11.39 15.07 -2.61
CA HIS A 74 -12.16 15.92 -3.54
C HIS A 74 -13.34 15.22 -4.19
N GLY A 75 -13.47 13.91 -4.00
CA GLY A 75 -14.56 13.14 -4.59
C GLY A 75 -14.48 13.00 -6.10
N THR A 76 -13.28 13.06 -6.66
CA THR A 76 -13.06 12.98 -8.11
C THR A 76 -12.42 11.65 -8.50
N GLU A 77 -12.50 11.31 -9.78
CA GLU A 77 -11.88 10.11 -10.33
C GLU A 77 -11.08 10.44 -11.58
N GLU A 78 -9.94 9.78 -11.77
CA GLU A 78 -9.12 9.92 -12.95
C GLU A 78 -8.82 8.55 -13.54
N ALA A 79 -8.80 8.46 -14.87
CA ALA A 79 -8.45 7.23 -15.55
C ALA A 79 -6.94 6.98 -15.45
N VAL A 80 -6.58 5.71 -15.23
CA VAL A 80 -5.18 5.26 -15.23
C VAL A 80 -4.88 4.73 -16.63
N THR A 81 -3.82 5.23 -17.24
CA THR A 81 -3.45 4.84 -18.61
C THR A 81 -2.53 3.62 -18.66
N LEU A 82 -2.02 3.19 -17.50
CA LEU A 82 -1.13 2.03 -17.40
C LEU A 82 -1.89 0.72 -17.65
N PRO A 83 -1.18 -0.35 -18.02
CA PRO A 83 -1.81 -1.65 -18.24
C PRO A 83 -2.57 -2.13 -17.02
N LYS A 84 -3.64 -2.87 -17.27
CA LYS A 84 -4.46 -3.47 -16.22
C LYS A 84 -3.66 -4.46 -15.39
N SER A 85 -3.77 -4.38 -14.07
CA SER A 85 -3.16 -5.33 -13.15
C SER A 85 -3.94 -5.39 -11.85
N ASN A 86 -3.81 -6.50 -11.12
CA ASN A 86 -4.52 -6.68 -9.86
C ASN A 86 -3.73 -6.06 -8.71
N VAL A 87 -3.71 -4.74 -8.66
CA VAL A 87 -2.97 -3.97 -7.66
C VAL A 87 -3.86 -2.84 -7.13
N LEU A 88 -3.84 -2.65 -5.82
CA LEU A 88 -4.48 -1.53 -5.15
C LEU A 88 -3.43 -0.68 -4.46
N VAL A 89 -3.49 0.63 -4.64
CA VAL A 89 -2.60 1.58 -3.96
C VAL A 89 -3.43 2.52 -3.11
N LEU A 90 -3.16 2.51 -1.80
CA LEU A 90 -3.79 3.42 -0.84
C LEU A 90 -2.78 4.49 -0.47
N GLN A 91 -3.11 5.75 -0.73
CA GLN A 91 -2.25 6.87 -0.37
C GLN A 91 -2.70 7.44 0.96
N LEU A 92 -1.78 7.57 1.90
CA LEU A 92 -2.04 8.12 3.23
C LEU A 92 -1.54 9.56 3.32
N GLY A 93 -2.04 10.43 2.44
CA GLY A 93 -1.56 11.80 2.37
C GLY A 93 -0.07 11.85 2.11
N GLU A 94 0.65 12.59 2.91
CA GLU A 94 2.11 12.67 2.84
C GLU A 94 2.82 11.71 3.80
N LYS A 95 2.06 10.93 4.56
CA LYS A 95 2.61 10.06 5.60
C LYS A 95 2.98 8.67 5.13
N GLY A 96 2.43 8.23 4.03
CA GLY A 96 2.81 6.90 3.54
C GLY A 96 1.92 6.36 2.45
N THR A 97 2.22 5.12 2.08
CA THR A 97 1.51 4.41 1.00
C THR A 97 1.39 2.94 1.38
N VAL A 98 0.26 2.35 1.03
CA VAL A 98 0.02 0.91 1.17
C VAL A 98 -0.32 0.36 -0.21
N ILE A 99 0.45 -0.63 -0.66
CA ILE A 99 0.22 -1.28 -1.97
C ILE A 99 -0.11 -2.74 -1.71
N LEU A 100 -1.29 -3.15 -2.18
CA LEU A 100 -1.78 -4.52 -2.05
C LEU A 100 -1.64 -5.22 -3.39
N ARG A 101 -0.92 -6.34 -3.40
CA ARG A 101 -0.64 -7.07 -4.63
C ARG A 101 -0.58 -8.56 -4.38
N PRO A 102 -1.47 -9.36 -5.00
CA PRO A 102 -1.32 -10.82 -4.99
C PRO A 102 -0.26 -11.23 -5.99
N SER A 103 0.37 -12.38 -5.75
CA SER A 103 1.20 -12.99 -6.77
C SER A 103 0.30 -13.56 -7.87
N GLY A 104 0.70 -13.41 -9.13
CA GLY A 104 -0.07 -13.95 -10.25
C GLY A 104 0.12 -15.45 -10.45
N THR A 105 1.20 -16.03 -9.94
CA THR A 105 1.58 -17.41 -10.18
C THR A 105 1.63 -18.27 -8.93
N GLU A 106 1.71 -17.65 -7.75
CA GLU A 106 1.81 -18.36 -6.49
C GLU A 106 0.71 -17.90 -5.54
N PRO A 107 0.30 -18.76 -4.58
CA PRO A 107 -0.73 -18.37 -3.61
C PRO A 107 -0.13 -17.49 -2.52
N LYS A 108 0.26 -16.30 -2.90
CA LYS A 108 0.87 -15.31 -2.02
C LYS A 108 0.19 -13.96 -2.17
N VAL A 109 0.10 -13.24 -1.07
CA VAL A 109 -0.32 -11.84 -1.07
C VAL A 109 0.81 -11.01 -0.46
N LYS A 110 1.16 -9.92 -1.11
CA LYS A 110 2.17 -9.00 -0.60
C LYS A 110 1.56 -7.63 -0.35
N ILE A 111 1.98 -7.04 0.75
CA ILE A 111 1.63 -5.66 1.08
C ILE A 111 2.92 -4.87 1.20
N TYR A 112 3.07 -3.87 0.34
CA TYR A 112 4.23 -2.98 0.36
C TYR A 112 3.85 -1.73 1.14
N LEU A 113 4.63 -1.44 2.18
CA LEU A 113 4.38 -0.31 3.07
C LEU A 113 5.49 0.70 2.93
N THR A 114 5.12 1.98 2.85
CA THR A 114 6.07 3.08 2.92
C THR A 114 5.56 4.04 3.98
N ALA A 115 6.45 4.43 4.90
CA ALA A 115 6.14 5.41 5.93
C ALA A 115 7.05 6.61 5.79
N VAL A 116 6.48 7.80 6.00
CA VAL A 116 7.19 9.07 5.90
C VAL A 116 6.95 9.84 7.18
N ASP A 117 8.01 10.28 7.83
CA ASP A 117 7.89 11.12 9.02
C ASP A 117 9.11 12.05 9.13
N ALA A 118 9.12 12.86 10.19
CA ALA A 118 10.12 13.91 10.37
C ALA A 118 11.56 13.38 10.43
N ASP A 119 11.74 12.19 11.03
CA ASP A 119 13.05 11.57 11.13
C ASP A 119 12.91 10.05 11.00
N ARG A 120 14.06 9.37 11.01
CA ARG A 120 14.09 7.92 10.83
C ARG A 120 13.35 7.18 11.94
N ALA A 121 13.52 7.58 13.19
CA ALA A 121 12.89 6.89 14.31
C ALA A 121 11.37 6.99 14.23
N ALA A 122 10.85 8.17 13.89
CA ALA A 122 9.41 8.37 13.71
C ALA A 122 8.88 7.59 12.52
N ALA A 123 9.61 7.59 11.40
CA ALA A 123 9.21 6.82 10.20
C ALA A 123 9.20 5.32 10.50
N MET A 124 10.19 4.81 11.22
CA MET A 124 10.24 3.40 11.59
C MET A 124 9.10 3.01 12.51
N LYS A 125 8.77 3.88 13.47
CA LYS A 125 7.64 3.63 14.37
C LYS A 125 6.32 3.58 13.59
N LEU A 126 6.12 4.53 12.69
CA LEU A 126 4.94 4.55 11.85
C LEU A 126 4.88 3.28 10.98
N LEU A 127 6.01 2.89 10.41
CA LEU A 127 6.10 1.67 9.60
C LEU A 127 5.74 0.42 10.41
N ASP A 128 6.24 0.32 11.65
CA ASP A 128 5.91 -0.78 12.54
C ASP A 128 4.40 -0.81 12.84
N ASP A 129 3.82 0.34 13.11
CA ASP A 129 2.39 0.45 13.38
C ASP A 129 1.56 0.09 12.14
N MET A 130 1.98 0.54 10.97
CA MET A 130 1.32 0.19 9.71
C MET A 130 1.40 -1.31 9.45
N ALA A 131 2.57 -1.91 9.69
CA ALA A 131 2.75 -3.35 9.51
C ALA A 131 1.85 -4.15 10.46
N ALA A 132 1.76 -3.74 11.71
CA ALA A 132 0.90 -4.41 12.68
C ALA A 132 -0.58 -4.32 12.28
N GLU A 133 -1.03 -3.16 11.85
CA GLU A 133 -2.42 -2.98 11.44
C GLU A 133 -2.72 -3.73 10.15
N MET A 134 -1.87 -3.60 9.12
CA MET A 134 -2.12 -4.22 7.84
C MET A 134 -1.98 -5.74 7.88
N SER A 135 -1.16 -6.29 8.78
CA SER A 135 -1.06 -7.74 8.94
C SER A 135 -2.40 -8.35 9.38
N GLY A 136 -3.22 -7.58 10.08
CA GLY A 136 -4.55 -8.02 10.48
C GLY A 136 -5.52 -8.21 9.33
N TYR A 137 -5.26 -7.59 8.18
CA TYR A 137 -6.08 -7.77 6.99
C TYR A 137 -5.68 -8.99 6.16
N LEU A 138 -4.46 -9.50 6.34
CA LEU A 138 -3.98 -10.63 5.56
C LEU A 138 -4.82 -11.87 5.82
N PRO A 139 -5.06 -12.71 4.79
CA PRO A 139 -5.81 -13.95 4.97
C PRO A 139 -5.06 -14.88 5.91
N LYS A 140 -5.81 -15.60 6.72
CA LYS A 140 -5.21 -16.59 7.63
C LYS A 140 -5.05 -17.91 6.90
N ASN A 141 -3.92 -18.54 7.13
CA ASN A 141 -3.73 -19.90 6.64
C ASN A 141 -4.66 -20.83 7.43
N ALA A 142 -5.44 -21.54 6.71
CA ALA A 142 -6.34 -22.52 7.31
C ALA A 142 -5.59 -23.76 7.75
#